data_09b587b64bf5118a596dc0f585f17d11
#
_entry.id   09b587b64bf5118a596dc0f585f17d11
#
_cell.length_a   1.000
_cell.length_b   1.000
_cell.length_c   1.000
_cell.angle_alpha   90.00
_cell.angle_beta   90.00
_cell.angle_gamma   90.00
#
_symmetry.space_group_name_H-M   'P 1'
#
loop_
_entity.id
_entity.type
_entity.pdbx_description
1 polymer ?
#
loop_
_entity_poly.entity_id
_entity_poly.type
_entity_poly.pdbx_seq_one_letter_code
_entity_poly.pdbx_strand_id
1 'polypeptide(L)'
;MKKSEFAKKAYENAEFLESNEARTLRILSEYLEPLKRLNEWKVNSTIFFLGSSKAKVEEKDSPLTRYYWEAEELSYNLAKWAIKLKQKGKNFVVCTGGGPGIMEAANRGAWRAEGKSMGMNISLPEDQYLNRYISPELSFIFNYFFMRKFWMLYKARAVVAFPGGYGTLDEIFETLTLVQTNKIS
;
A
#
# COMPACT_ATOMS: atom_id res chain seq x y z
N MET A 1 -27.10 -38.54 6.47
CA MET A 1 -25.65 -38.36 6.15
C MET A 1 -25.43 -36.94 5.64
N LYS A 2 -24.69 -36.11 6.36
CA LYS A 2 -24.33 -34.75 5.90
C LYS A 2 -23.43 -34.86 4.68
N LYS A 3 -23.85 -34.27 3.57
CA LYS A 3 -23.18 -34.33 2.24
C LYS A 3 -21.78 -33.69 2.18
N SER A 4 -21.21 -33.20 3.30
CA SER A 4 -20.05 -32.29 3.28
C SER A 4 -18.74 -32.88 3.82
N GLU A 5 -18.68 -34.13 4.24
CA GLU A 5 -17.45 -34.68 4.86
C GLU A 5 -16.48 -35.36 3.89
N PHE A 6 -16.90 -35.67 2.67
CA PHE A 6 -16.11 -36.53 1.77
C PHE A 6 -15.48 -35.85 0.55
N ALA A 7 -15.95 -34.66 0.14
CA ALA A 7 -15.34 -33.94 -0.97
C ALA A 7 -15.56 -32.44 -0.83
N LYS A 8 -14.48 -31.66 -0.88
CA LYS A 8 -14.49 -30.20 -0.97
C LYS A 8 -14.21 -29.79 -2.41
N LYS A 9 -14.78 -28.68 -2.85
CA LYS A 9 -14.38 -28.08 -4.12
C LYS A 9 -12.91 -27.60 -3.99
N ALA A 10 -12.13 -27.70 -5.07
CA ALA A 10 -10.70 -27.38 -5.01
C ALA A 10 -10.42 -25.95 -4.44
N TYR A 11 -11.25 -24.96 -4.81
CA TYR A 11 -11.12 -23.59 -4.30
C TYR A 11 -11.60 -23.37 -2.85
N GLU A 12 -12.19 -24.39 -2.20
CA GLU A 12 -12.57 -24.43 -0.78
C GLU A 12 -11.58 -25.26 0.05
N ASN A 13 -10.59 -25.86 -0.60
CA ASN A 13 -9.55 -26.67 0.06
C ASN A 13 -8.37 -25.78 0.44
N ALA A 14 -8.35 -25.30 1.68
CA ALA A 14 -7.28 -24.44 2.21
C ALA A 14 -5.91 -25.12 2.15
N GLU A 15 -5.80 -26.42 2.50
CA GLU A 15 -4.56 -27.17 2.44
C GLU A 15 -3.96 -27.18 1.02
N PHE A 16 -4.78 -27.41 0.01
CA PHE A 16 -4.34 -27.30 -1.40
C PHE A 16 -3.93 -25.86 -1.73
N LEU A 17 -4.74 -24.86 -1.35
CA LEU A 17 -4.47 -23.46 -1.68
C LEU A 17 -3.19 -22.92 -1.01
N GLU A 18 -2.77 -23.49 0.11
CA GLU A 18 -1.53 -23.15 0.80
C GLU A 18 -0.32 -23.98 0.30
N SER A 19 -0.55 -25.03 -0.48
CA SER A 19 0.50 -25.89 -1.03
C SER A 19 1.39 -25.19 -2.06
N ASN A 20 2.55 -25.79 -2.36
CA ASN A 20 3.45 -25.26 -3.40
C ASN A 20 2.84 -25.28 -4.79
N GLU A 21 2.02 -26.26 -5.10
CA GLU A 21 1.34 -26.44 -6.37
C GLU A 21 0.34 -25.30 -6.64
N ALA A 22 -0.27 -24.76 -5.59
CA ALA A 22 -1.22 -23.67 -5.69
C ALA A 22 -0.56 -22.27 -5.71
N ARG A 23 0.79 -22.17 -5.76
CA ARG A 23 1.51 -20.89 -5.78
C ARG A 23 0.99 -19.93 -6.86
N THR A 24 0.75 -20.43 -8.06
CA THR A 24 0.24 -19.62 -9.19
C THR A 24 -1.15 -19.05 -8.88
N LEU A 25 -2.02 -19.81 -8.21
CA LEU A 25 -3.34 -19.34 -7.82
C LEU A 25 -3.25 -18.22 -6.78
N ARG A 26 -2.32 -18.33 -5.82
CA ARG A 26 -2.08 -17.26 -4.82
C ARG A 26 -1.54 -15.99 -5.47
N ILE A 27 -0.60 -16.10 -6.41
CA ILE A 27 -0.09 -14.94 -7.18
C ILE A 27 -1.25 -14.27 -7.94
N LEU A 28 -2.07 -15.07 -8.61
CA LEU A 28 -3.22 -14.56 -9.35
C LEU A 28 -4.26 -13.91 -8.43
N SER A 29 -4.50 -14.45 -7.24
CA SER A 29 -5.40 -13.85 -6.27
C SER A 29 -4.89 -12.49 -5.76
N GLU A 30 -3.57 -12.32 -5.56
CA GLU A 30 -2.94 -11.04 -5.21
C GLU A 30 -2.95 -10.02 -6.36
N TYR A 31 -3.26 -10.45 -7.57
CA TYR A 31 -3.56 -9.55 -8.69
C TYR A 31 -5.05 -9.20 -8.76
N LEU A 32 -5.94 -10.20 -8.72
CA LEU A 32 -7.36 -10.01 -8.99
C LEU A 32 -8.12 -9.34 -7.84
N GLU A 33 -7.78 -9.67 -6.59
CA GLU A 33 -8.48 -9.15 -5.42
C GLU A 33 -8.23 -7.63 -5.24
N PRO A 34 -6.99 -7.12 -5.28
CA PRO A 34 -6.75 -5.68 -5.27
C PRO A 34 -7.36 -4.97 -6.47
N LEU A 35 -7.30 -5.55 -7.67
CA LEU A 35 -7.93 -4.97 -8.86
C LEU A 35 -9.43 -4.77 -8.66
N LYS A 36 -10.12 -5.78 -8.13
CA LYS A 36 -11.56 -5.71 -7.83
C LYS A 36 -11.84 -4.59 -6.84
N ARG A 37 -11.16 -4.57 -5.67
CA ARG A 37 -11.39 -3.55 -4.63
C ARG A 37 -11.09 -2.14 -5.12
N LEU A 38 -9.98 -1.93 -5.82
CA LEU A 38 -9.64 -0.62 -6.37
C LEU A 38 -10.69 -0.11 -7.36
N ASN A 39 -11.29 -1.01 -8.17
CA ASN A 39 -12.38 -0.65 -9.09
C ASN A 39 -13.68 -0.34 -8.32
N GLU A 40 -14.06 -1.12 -7.33
CA GLU A 40 -15.24 -0.90 -6.48
C GLU A 40 -15.16 0.47 -5.78
N TRP A 41 -13.99 0.83 -5.26
CA TRP A 41 -13.76 2.11 -4.59
C TRP A 41 -13.37 3.23 -5.56
N LYS A 42 -13.38 2.96 -6.88
CA LYS A 42 -13.07 3.91 -7.96
C LYS A 42 -11.72 4.62 -7.75
N VAL A 43 -10.71 3.90 -7.24
CA VAL A 43 -9.35 4.42 -7.09
C VAL A 43 -8.70 4.49 -8.47
N ASN A 44 -8.64 5.68 -9.05
CA ASN A 44 -8.08 5.91 -10.39
C ASN A 44 -6.57 6.15 -10.33
N SER A 45 -6.12 6.83 -9.29
CA SER A 45 -4.73 7.27 -9.15
C SER A 45 -4.31 7.30 -7.69
N THR A 46 -3.03 7.09 -7.45
CA THR A 46 -2.45 7.22 -6.11
C THR A 46 -1.29 8.21 -6.10
N ILE A 47 -1.06 8.78 -4.91
CA ILE A 47 0.17 9.49 -4.56
C ILE A 47 0.90 8.59 -3.57
N PHE A 48 2.01 8.01 -4.02
CA PHE A 48 2.72 6.98 -3.27
C PHE A 48 3.82 7.60 -2.41
N PHE A 49 3.74 7.39 -1.10
CA PHE A 49 4.71 7.87 -0.12
C PHE A 49 5.67 6.75 0.29
N LEU A 50 6.96 7.05 0.22
CA LEU A 50 8.08 6.21 0.59
C LEU A 50 8.89 6.84 1.71
N GLY A 51 9.46 6.04 2.59
CA GLY A 51 10.36 6.50 3.63
C GLY A 51 10.58 5.51 4.76
N SER A 52 11.38 5.89 5.72
CA SER A 52 11.81 5.03 6.82
C SER A 52 10.66 4.64 7.74
N SER A 53 10.57 3.36 8.07
CA SER A 53 9.72 2.83 9.15
C SER A 53 10.21 3.24 10.55
N LYS A 54 11.43 3.77 10.66
CA LYS A 54 12.07 4.17 11.92
C LYS A 54 11.85 5.65 12.29
N ALA A 55 11.12 6.41 11.49
CA ALA A 55 10.74 7.78 11.82
C ALA A 55 9.61 7.76 12.85
N LYS A 56 9.94 7.82 14.13
CA LYS A 56 8.98 7.71 15.24
C LYS A 56 8.78 9.05 15.93
N VAL A 57 7.54 9.32 16.35
CA VAL A 57 7.18 10.54 17.06
C VAL A 57 7.78 10.59 18.47
N GLU A 58 7.94 9.42 19.09
CA GLU A 58 8.44 9.28 20.45
C GLU A 58 9.94 9.56 20.55
N GLU A 59 10.68 9.38 19.47
CA GLU A 59 12.14 9.60 19.41
C GLU A 59 12.48 11.04 19.03
N LYS A 60 12.19 11.99 19.92
CA LYS A 60 12.32 13.43 19.67
C LYS A 60 13.71 13.89 19.21
N ASP A 61 14.76 13.21 19.65
CA ASP A 61 16.15 13.51 19.29
C ASP A 61 16.59 12.85 17.96
N SER A 62 15.75 12.03 17.37
CA SER A 62 16.05 11.40 16.08
C SER A 62 15.92 12.42 14.94
N PRO A 63 16.92 12.54 14.05
CA PRO A 63 16.82 13.41 12.88
C PRO A 63 15.69 13.00 11.93
N LEU A 64 15.17 11.78 12.07
CA LEU A 64 14.06 11.27 11.26
C LEU A 64 12.70 11.77 11.74
N THR A 65 12.55 12.16 13.00
CA THR A 65 11.28 12.63 13.58
C THR A 65 10.75 13.87 12.88
N ARG A 66 11.63 14.77 12.45
CA ARG A 66 11.25 15.92 11.61
C ARG A 66 10.50 15.49 10.36
N TYR A 67 11.00 14.48 9.66
CA TYR A 67 10.39 13.99 8.42
C TYR A 67 9.05 13.29 8.63
N TYR A 68 8.78 12.75 9.82
CA TYR A 68 7.44 12.24 10.16
C TYR A 68 6.40 13.38 10.06
N TRP A 69 6.67 14.51 10.67
CA TRP A 69 5.76 15.66 10.68
C TRP A 69 5.63 16.31 9.30
N GLU A 70 6.72 16.39 8.55
CA GLU A 70 6.72 16.90 7.18
C GLU A 70 5.91 15.99 6.25
N ALA A 71 6.02 14.66 6.40
CA ALA A 71 5.26 13.70 5.61
C ALA A 71 3.76 13.74 5.95
N GLU A 72 3.41 13.88 7.24
CA GLU A 72 2.03 14.04 7.68
C GLU A 72 1.40 15.31 7.09
N GLU A 73 2.08 16.44 7.22
CA GLU A 73 1.56 17.73 6.73
C GLU A 73 1.44 17.76 5.19
N LEU A 74 2.44 17.26 4.48
CA LEU A 74 2.38 17.14 3.02
C LEU A 74 1.22 16.24 2.59
N SER A 75 1.07 15.09 3.24
CA SER A 75 -0.04 14.17 2.94
C SER A 75 -1.40 14.78 3.24
N TYR A 76 -1.54 15.54 4.34
CA TYR A 76 -2.75 16.27 4.68
C TYR A 76 -3.14 17.25 3.54
N ASN A 77 -2.18 18.05 3.09
CA ASN A 77 -2.41 19.03 2.04
C ASN A 77 -2.77 18.38 0.71
N LEU A 78 -2.08 17.28 0.34
CA LEU A 78 -2.36 16.51 -0.87
C LEU A 78 -3.73 15.81 -0.80
N ALA A 79 -4.12 15.29 0.36
CA ALA A 79 -5.44 14.71 0.54
C ALA A 79 -6.56 15.75 0.44
N LYS A 80 -6.38 16.93 1.02
CA LYS A 80 -7.31 18.07 0.84
C LYS A 80 -7.47 18.47 -0.62
N TRP A 81 -6.38 18.51 -1.36
CA TRP A 81 -6.40 18.77 -2.81
C TRP A 81 -7.11 17.65 -3.57
N ALA A 82 -6.83 16.38 -3.23
CA ALA A 82 -7.45 15.23 -3.86
C ALA A 82 -8.98 15.20 -3.67
N ILE A 83 -9.48 15.56 -2.48
CA ILE A 83 -10.91 15.67 -2.19
C ILE A 83 -11.59 16.69 -3.11
N LYS A 84 -10.94 17.84 -3.33
CA LYS A 84 -11.46 18.86 -4.28
C LYS A 84 -11.49 18.33 -5.72
N LEU A 85 -10.49 17.55 -6.13
CA LEU A 85 -10.44 16.95 -7.46
C LEU A 85 -11.46 15.84 -7.67
N LYS A 86 -11.85 15.13 -6.62
CA LYS A 86 -12.87 14.08 -6.69
C LYS A 86 -14.21 14.64 -7.20
N GLN A 87 -14.55 15.88 -6.86
CA GLN A 87 -15.72 16.57 -7.39
C GLN A 87 -15.66 16.78 -8.91
N LYS A 88 -14.46 16.73 -9.50
CA LYS A 88 -14.19 16.82 -10.94
C LYS A 88 -13.96 15.45 -11.60
N GLY A 89 -14.37 14.36 -10.94
CA GLY A 89 -14.23 12.99 -11.46
C GLY A 89 -12.81 12.38 -11.33
N LYS A 90 -11.86 13.07 -10.67
CA LYS A 90 -10.49 12.57 -10.46
C LYS A 90 -10.33 12.11 -9.02
N ASN A 91 -10.19 10.80 -8.81
CA ASN A 91 -10.05 10.21 -7.47
C ASN A 91 -8.60 9.80 -7.19
N PHE A 92 -7.88 10.67 -6.46
CA PHE A 92 -6.54 10.39 -5.95
C PHE A 92 -6.62 9.91 -4.50
N VAL A 93 -5.79 8.91 -4.17
CA VAL A 93 -5.68 8.35 -2.81
C VAL A 93 -4.22 8.34 -2.41
N VAL A 94 -3.93 8.73 -1.17
CA VAL A 94 -2.59 8.56 -0.58
C VAL A 94 -2.34 7.07 -0.39
N CYS A 95 -1.21 6.59 -0.90
CA CYS A 95 -0.79 5.19 -0.82
C CYS A 95 0.55 5.08 -0.09
N THR A 96 0.69 4.06 0.73
CA THR A 96 1.95 3.73 1.44
C THR A 96 2.15 2.22 1.52
N GLY A 97 3.30 1.80 2.03
CA GLY A 97 3.53 0.40 2.41
C GLY A 97 2.76 -0.08 3.64
N GLY A 98 1.96 0.79 4.29
CA GLY A 98 1.07 0.42 5.39
C GLY A 98 1.72 0.25 6.77
N GLY A 99 3.05 0.32 6.86
CA GLY A 99 3.79 0.15 8.11
C GLY A 99 3.91 1.44 8.95
N PRO A 100 4.80 1.43 9.95
CA PRO A 100 5.05 2.57 10.82
C PRO A 100 5.91 3.66 10.13
N GLY A 101 6.22 4.70 10.87
CA GLY A 101 7.13 5.77 10.46
C GLY A 101 6.53 6.67 9.39
N ILE A 102 7.27 6.96 8.32
CA ILE A 102 6.82 7.82 7.22
C ILE A 102 5.52 7.31 6.59
N MET A 103 5.34 5.99 6.50
CA MET A 103 4.11 5.40 5.98
C MET A 103 2.90 5.73 6.87
N GLU A 104 3.07 5.59 8.18
CA GLU A 104 2.04 5.98 9.16
C GLU A 104 1.76 7.48 9.11
N ALA A 105 2.80 8.32 9.06
CA ALA A 105 2.67 9.76 8.97
C ALA A 105 1.82 10.17 7.75
N ALA A 106 2.10 9.60 6.59
CA ALA A 106 1.35 9.89 5.38
C ALA A 106 -0.12 9.41 5.47
N ASN A 107 -0.37 8.20 5.98
CA ASN A 107 -1.75 7.73 6.19
C ASN A 107 -2.49 8.61 7.20
N ARG A 108 -1.82 9.03 8.30
CA ARG A 108 -2.38 9.92 9.32
C ARG A 108 -2.74 11.30 8.74
N GLY A 109 -1.88 11.88 7.89
CA GLY A 109 -2.17 13.13 7.21
C GLY A 109 -3.42 13.05 6.35
N ALA A 110 -3.57 11.98 5.56
CA ALA A 110 -4.77 11.75 4.76
C ALA A 110 -6.02 11.57 5.64
N TRP A 111 -5.90 10.82 6.73
CA TRP A 111 -7.00 10.63 7.71
C TRP A 111 -7.42 11.95 8.37
N ARG A 112 -6.47 12.80 8.80
CA ARG A 112 -6.75 14.14 9.34
C ARG A 112 -7.49 15.05 8.35
N ALA A 113 -7.25 14.84 7.05
CA ALA A 113 -7.92 15.56 5.98
C ALA A 113 -9.32 15.01 5.66
N GLU A 114 -9.78 13.97 6.39
CA GLU A 114 -11.00 13.20 6.09
C GLU A 114 -10.95 12.52 4.71
N GLY A 115 -9.74 12.31 4.20
CA GLY A 115 -9.47 11.59 2.96
C GLY A 115 -9.27 10.09 3.20
N LYS A 116 -9.47 9.31 2.14
CA LYS A 116 -9.11 7.89 2.17
C LYS A 116 -7.60 7.72 1.99
N SER A 117 -7.05 6.70 2.64
CA SER A 117 -5.67 6.29 2.48
C SER A 117 -5.55 4.79 2.28
N MET A 118 -4.54 4.37 1.55
CA MET A 118 -4.28 2.99 1.18
C MET A 118 -2.98 2.49 1.80
N GLY A 119 -2.99 1.26 2.30
CA GLY A 119 -1.83 0.56 2.80
C GLY A 119 -1.60 -0.74 2.05
N MET A 120 -0.41 -0.90 1.48
CA MET A 120 0.01 -2.11 0.79
C MET A 120 1.11 -2.81 1.60
N ASN A 121 0.70 -3.60 2.59
CA ASN A 121 1.61 -4.29 3.49
C ASN A 121 2.15 -5.58 2.88
N ILE A 122 3.22 -6.07 3.48
CA ILE A 122 3.84 -7.36 3.15
C ILE A 122 3.81 -8.25 4.39
N SER A 123 3.48 -9.52 4.22
CA SER A 123 3.62 -10.50 5.27
C SER A 123 5.10 -10.78 5.50
N LEU A 124 5.60 -10.48 6.70
CA LEU A 124 6.97 -10.75 7.13
C LEU A 124 6.95 -11.74 8.29
N PRO A 125 8.05 -12.49 8.52
CA PRO A 125 8.17 -13.39 9.68
C PRO A 125 8.03 -12.66 11.03
N GLU A 126 8.47 -11.41 11.10
CA GLU A 126 8.21 -10.51 12.23
C GLU A 126 6.98 -9.68 11.88
N ASP A 127 5.98 -9.69 12.77
CA ASP A 127 4.70 -9.00 12.56
C ASP A 127 4.93 -7.50 12.32
N GLN A 128 4.72 -7.07 11.11
CA GLN A 128 4.68 -5.65 10.77
C GLN A 128 3.23 -5.18 10.86
N TYR A 129 2.93 -4.40 11.90
CA TYR A 129 1.58 -3.87 12.11
C TYR A 129 1.17 -2.94 10.98
N LEU A 130 -0.05 -3.14 10.48
CA LEU A 130 -0.74 -2.14 9.70
C LEU A 130 -1.04 -0.93 10.59
N ASN A 131 -0.67 0.25 10.15
CA ASN A 131 -0.99 1.44 10.91
C ASN A 131 -2.50 1.73 10.87
N ARG A 132 -3.03 2.25 11.96
CA ARG A 132 -4.48 2.44 12.21
C ARG A 132 -5.14 3.51 11.34
N TYR A 133 -4.38 4.27 10.57
CA TYR A 133 -4.89 5.38 9.74
C TYR A 133 -5.22 4.98 8.30
N ILE A 134 -5.02 3.70 7.96
CA ILE A 134 -5.40 3.13 6.67
C ILE A 134 -6.91 2.94 6.65
N SER A 135 -7.54 3.30 5.51
CA SER A 135 -8.95 2.99 5.30
C SER A 135 -9.14 1.46 5.20
N PRO A 136 -10.03 0.86 6.01
CA PRO A 136 -10.16 -0.61 6.10
C PRO A 136 -10.37 -1.28 4.74
N GLU A 137 -11.16 -0.66 3.88
CA GLU A 137 -11.45 -1.14 2.52
C GLU A 137 -10.29 -1.02 1.54
N LEU A 138 -9.24 -0.24 1.88
CA LEU A 138 -8.03 -0.05 1.08
C LEU A 138 -6.78 -0.57 1.79
N SER A 139 -6.98 -1.50 2.72
CA SER A 139 -5.93 -2.21 3.43
C SER A 139 -5.65 -3.54 2.73
N PHE A 140 -4.41 -3.76 2.31
CA PHE A 140 -3.96 -4.96 1.59
C PHE A 140 -2.76 -5.57 2.29
N ILE A 141 -2.69 -6.90 2.28
CA ILE A 141 -1.52 -7.67 2.75
C ILE A 141 -1.10 -8.60 1.62
N PHE A 142 0.15 -8.54 1.22
CA PHE A 142 0.75 -9.36 0.18
C PHE A 142 1.73 -10.36 0.78
N ASN A 143 1.79 -11.53 0.21
CA ASN A 143 2.84 -12.53 0.47
C ASN A 143 4.00 -12.38 -0.52
N TYR A 144 3.73 -11.89 -1.74
CA TYR A 144 4.73 -11.76 -2.80
C TYR A 144 5.18 -10.32 -2.97
N PHE A 145 6.48 -10.04 -2.73
CA PHE A 145 7.07 -8.71 -2.88
C PHE A 145 6.82 -8.09 -4.27
N PHE A 146 6.97 -8.86 -5.35
CA PHE A 146 6.78 -8.36 -6.71
C PHE A 146 5.33 -7.96 -6.99
N MET A 147 4.34 -8.66 -6.42
CA MET A 147 2.93 -8.30 -6.55
C MET A 147 2.62 -7.01 -5.77
N ARG A 148 3.16 -6.88 -4.55
CA ARG A 148 3.06 -5.65 -3.77
C ARG A 148 3.65 -4.46 -4.52
N LYS A 149 4.89 -4.58 -5.02
CA LYS A 149 5.59 -3.52 -5.77
C LYS A 149 4.81 -3.13 -7.04
N PHE A 150 4.31 -4.12 -7.78
CA PHE A 150 3.44 -3.86 -8.92
C PHE A 150 2.27 -2.97 -8.56
N TRP A 151 1.51 -3.29 -7.51
CA TRP A 151 0.34 -2.52 -7.10
C TRP A 151 0.67 -1.14 -6.54
N MET A 152 1.79 -0.97 -5.85
CA MET A 152 2.27 0.32 -5.38
C MET A 152 2.47 1.31 -6.54
N LEU A 153 3.03 0.83 -7.66
CA LEU A 153 3.35 1.67 -8.82
C LEU A 153 2.25 1.72 -9.87
N TYR A 154 1.43 0.67 -9.99
CA TYR A 154 0.43 0.55 -11.07
C TYR A 154 -0.55 1.71 -11.16
N LYS A 155 -0.97 2.26 -10.02
CA LYS A 155 -1.88 3.43 -9.96
C LYS A 155 -1.16 4.73 -9.58
N ALA A 156 0.15 4.69 -9.32
CA ALA A 156 0.90 5.88 -8.90
C ALA A 156 0.98 6.92 -10.02
N ARG A 157 0.65 8.15 -9.70
CA ARG A 157 0.84 9.33 -10.55
C ARG A 157 1.89 10.28 -10.01
N ALA A 158 2.24 10.11 -8.75
CA ALA A 158 3.35 10.77 -8.11
C ALA A 158 3.94 9.86 -7.05
N VAL A 159 5.24 9.94 -6.89
CA VAL A 159 6.00 9.28 -5.82
C VAL A 159 6.66 10.36 -4.98
N VAL A 160 6.44 10.30 -3.68
CA VAL A 160 7.02 11.20 -2.68
C VAL A 160 7.95 10.40 -1.82
N ALA A 161 9.24 10.69 -1.88
CA ALA A 161 10.26 9.97 -1.16
C ALA A 161 10.85 10.80 -0.02
N PHE A 162 10.83 10.24 1.17
CA PHE A 162 11.51 10.74 2.37
C PHE A 162 12.73 9.88 2.67
N PRO A 163 13.67 10.36 3.51
CA PRO A 163 14.82 9.55 3.92
C PRO A 163 14.39 8.18 4.44
N GLY A 164 15.09 7.12 3.98
CA GLY A 164 14.77 5.75 4.33
C GLY A 164 15.92 4.78 4.06
N GLY A 165 15.69 3.52 4.38
CA GLY A 165 16.63 2.43 4.19
C GLY A 165 16.52 1.74 2.83
N TYR A 166 17.03 0.51 2.75
CA TYR A 166 17.10 -0.27 1.51
C TYR A 166 15.73 -0.46 0.83
N GLY A 167 14.64 -0.70 1.58
CA GLY A 167 13.31 -0.83 1.00
C GLY A 167 12.85 0.45 0.29
N THR A 168 13.14 1.63 0.89
CA THR A 168 12.83 2.92 0.27
C THR A 168 13.65 3.13 -1.00
N LEU A 169 14.95 2.80 -0.98
CA LEU A 169 15.83 2.92 -2.14
C LEU A 169 15.42 1.96 -3.26
N ASP A 170 15.06 0.75 -2.94
CA ASP A 170 14.59 -0.27 -3.89
C ASP A 170 13.40 0.24 -4.71
N GLU A 171 12.38 0.78 -4.04
CA GLU A 171 11.21 1.34 -4.73
C GLU A 171 11.51 2.62 -5.51
N ILE A 172 12.42 3.47 -5.02
CA ILE A 172 12.87 4.66 -5.75
C ILE A 172 13.58 4.25 -7.04
N PHE A 173 14.57 3.34 -6.99
CA PHE A 173 15.31 2.93 -8.16
C PHE A 173 14.46 2.15 -9.16
N GLU A 174 13.52 1.32 -8.70
CA GLU A 174 12.55 0.72 -9.60
C GLU A 174 11.71 1.77 -10.32
N THR A 175 11.17 2.75 -9.59
CA THR A 175 10.40 3.85 -10.17
C THR A 175 11.23 4.61 -11.21
N LEU A 176 12.45 4.99 -10.89
CA LEU A 176 13.35 5.71 -11.81
C LEU A 176 13.65 4.87 -13.06
N THR A 177 13.88 3.58 -12.90
CA THR A 177 14.10 2.66 -14.03
C THR A 177 12.89 2.59 -14.94
N LEU A 178 11.69 2.48 -14.37
CA LEU A 178 10.45 2.43 -15.15
C LEU A 178 10.18 3.75 -15.90
N VAL A 179 10.48 4.89 -15.29
CA VAL A 179 10.41 6.21 -15.95
C VAL A 179 11.44 6.31 -17.06
N GLN A 180 12.71 5.97 -16.77
CA GLN A 180 13.81 6.03 -17.75
C GLN A 180 13.53 5.16 -18.98
N THR A 181 12.89 4.00 -18.77
CA THR A 181 12.57 3.05 -19.85
C THR A 181 11.19 3.30 -20.50
N ASN A 182 10.53 4.41 -20.16
CA ASN A 182 9.19 4.77 -20.66
C ASN A 182 8.12 3.69 -20.40
N LYS A 183 8.24 2.93 -19.31
CA LYS A 183 7.21 1.95 -18.89
C LYS A 183 6.10 2.58 -18.07
N ILE A 184 6.42 3.69 -17.39
CA ILE A 184 5.48 4.59 -16.71
C ILE A 184 5.81 6.03 -17.06
N SER A 185 4.83 6.95 -16.90
CA SER A 185 4.94 8.38 -17.20
C SER A 185 4.36 9.23 -16.06
#